data_87c30bcf2e620436bde7286a7e039427
#
_entry.id   87c30bcf2e620436bde7286a7e039427
#
_cell.length_a   1.000
_cell.length_b   1.000
_cell.length_c   1.000
_cell.angle_alpha   90.00
_cell.angle_beta   90.00
_cell.angle_gamma   90.00
#
_symmetry.space_group_name_H-M   'P 1'
#
loop_
_entity.id
_entity.type
_entity.pdbx_description
1 polymer ?
#
loop_
_entity_poly.entity_id
_entity_poly.type
_entity_poly.pdbx_seq_one_letter_code
_entity_poly.pdbx_strand_id
1 'polypeptide(L)'
;ALIFFTRLPFWRITEVPAAYFKRVVDYWPFVGWLTGGIMAGTLWLSAQFLPMSTAVILALLARLLATGALHEDGLADFCDGFGGGTSREKILSIMKDSHIGTYGVLGLLFYFGLLWNLLSTLSLSLACMAVASGDAWSKFCSAQIINILPYARKEEESKAKVIYDRMSISTWLPAFIAGGLPMWLFLNRSYWWAALAPVAVFFL
;
A
#
# COMPACT_ATOMS: atom_id res chain seq x y z
N ALA A 1 13.11 1.62 -5.05
CA ALA A 1 11.80 1.46 -4.41
C ALA A 1 11.50 2.61 -3.46
N LEU A 2 12.35 2.90 -2.45
CA LEU A 2 12.10 3.95 -1.45
C LEU A 2 11.83 5.32 -2.08
N ILE A 3 12.65 5.74 -3.06
CA ILE A 3 12.47 7.01 -3.79
C ILE A 3 11.12 7.08 -4.51
N PHE A 4 10.61 5.95 -5.00
CA PHE A 4 9.37 5.90 -5.78
C PHE A 4 8.13 5.85 -4.88
N PHE A 5 8.17 5.04 -3.81
CA PHE A 5 7.01 4.77 -2.96
C PHE A 5 6.94 5.63 -1.69
N THR A 6 7.92 6.52 -1.46
CA THR A 6 7.92 7.41 -0.29
C THR A 6 8.29 8.84 -0.67
N ARG A 7 7.89 9.80 0.17
CA ARG A 7 8.32 11.20 0.10
C ARG A 7 9.58 11.47 0.94
N LEU A 8 10.16 10.43 1.53
CA LEU A 8 11.39 10.56 2.29
C LEU A 8 12.57 10.90 1.38
N PRO A 9 13.50 11.75 1.81
CA PRO A 9 14.48 12.42 0.93
C PRO A 9 15.63 11.50 0.46
N PHE A 10 15.32 10.24 0.12
CA PHE A 10 16.31 9.28 -0.40
C PHE A 10 16.92 9.72 -1.73
N TRP A 11 16.23 10.56 -2.51
CA TRP A 11 16.79 11.15 -3.75
C TRP A 11 18.00 12.04 -3.50
N ARG A 12 18.22 12.51 -2.26
CA ARG A 12 19.42 13.29 -1.91
C ARG A 12 20.67 12.43 -1.72
N ILE A 13 20.50 11.11 -1.57
CA ILE A 13 21.58 10.17 -1.29
C ILE A 13 22.18 9.65 -2.59
N THR A 14 21.35 9.37 -3.61
CA THR A 14 21.79 8.79 -4.86
C THR A 14 20.79 9.09 -5.99
N GLU A 15 21.32 9.30 -7.19
CA GLU A 15 20.51 9.30 -8.41
C GLU A 15 20.33 7.86 -8.90
N VAL A 16 19.09 7.53 -9.25
CA VAL A 16 18.73 6.19 -9.73
C VAL A 16 18.43 6.26 -11.22
N PRO A 17 19.17 5.53 -12.07
CA PRO A 17 18.89 5.47 -13.51
C PRO A 17 17.45 4.99 -13.78
N ALA A 18 16.81 5.56 -14.81
CA ALA A 18 15.41 5.29 -15.17
C ALA A 18 15.10 3.80 -15.38
N ALA A 19 16.07 3.02 -15.90
CA ALA A 19 15.91 1.59 -16.13
C ALA A 19 15.58 0.79 -14.89
N TYR A 20 16.03 1.22 -13.69
CA TYR A 20 15.74 0.51 -12.44
C TYR A 20 14.28 0.66 -11.97
N PHE A 21 13.55 1.66 -12.49
CA PHE A 21 12.15 1.84 -12.13
C PHE A 21 11.25 0.75 -12.68
N LYS A 22 11.65 0.04 -13.74
CA LYS A 22 10.90 -1.13 -14.25
C LYS A 22 10.80 -2.28 -13.26
N ARG A 23 11.74 -2.37 -12.33
CA ARG A 23 11.82 -3.42 -11.30
C ARG A 23 11.59 -2.92 -9.88
N VAL A 24 11.06 -1.71 -9.72
CA VAL A 24 10.88 -1.09 -8.40
C VAL A 24 9.90 -1.86 -7.52
N VAL A 25 8.94 -2.55 -8.12
CA VAL A 25 7.90 -3.34 -7.45
C VAL A 25 8.46 -4.61 -6.80
N ASP A 26 9.57 -5.17 -7.31
CA ASP A 26 10.27 -6.32 -6.71
C ASP A 26 10.66 -6.05 -5.25
N TYR A 27 10.92 -4.79 -4.90
CA TYR A 27 11.36 -4.35 -3.58
C TYR A 27 10.24 -3.69 -2.75
N TRP A 28 9.00 -3.76 -3.22
CA TRP A 28 7.88 -3.09 -2.55
C TRP A 28 7.61 -3.62 -1.13
N PRO A 29 7.69 -4.93 -0.83
CA PRO A 29 7.54 -5.44 0.53
C PRO A 29 8.53 -4.84 1.53
N PHE A 30 9.78 -4.56 1.10
CA PHE A 30 10.78 -3.90 1.95
C PHE A 30 10.39 -2.45 2.28
N VAL A 31 9.73 -1.75 1.36
CA VAL A 31 9.13 -0.44 1.65
C VAL A 31 8.05 -0.57 2.72
N GLY A 32 7.30 -1.69 2.72
CA GLY A 32 6.31 -2.02 3.74
C GLY A 32 6.88 -2.10 5.15
N TRP A 33 8.10 -2.62 5.33
CA TRP A 33 8.76 -2.58 6.62
C TRP A 33 8.96 -1.16 7.15
N LEU A 34 9.37 -0.25 6.27
CA LEU A 34 9.59 1.15 6.65
C LEU A 34 8.26 1.85 6.93
N THR A 35 7.30 1.76 6.01
CA THR A 35 6.02 2.48 6.14
C THR A 35 5.13 1.90 7.23
N GLY A 36 5.09 0.58 7.38
CA GLY A 36 4.43 -0.11 8.49
C GLY A 36 5.12 0.16 9.82
N GLY A 37 6.47 0.20 9.83
CA GLY A 37 7.26 0.57 11.00
C GLY A 37 7.02 2.02 11.46
N ILE A 38 6.93 2.97 10.53
CA ILE A 38 6.57 4.37 10.83
C ILE A 38 5.16 4.43 11.45
N MET A 39 4.20 3.73 10.86
CA MET A 39 2.83 3.68 11.36
C MET A 39 2.75 3.05 12.74
N ALA A 40 3.36 1.88 12.93
CA ALA A 40 3.37 1.16 14.21
C ALA A 40 4.12 1.95 15.30
N GLY A 41 5.27 2.53 14.98
CA GLY A 41 6.06 3.35 15.90
C GLY A 41 5.33 4.61 16.34
N THR A 42 4.66 5.30 15.39
CA THR A 42 3.83 6.48 15.72
C THR A 42 2.63 6.08 16.58
N LEU A 43 1.96 4.97 16.25
CA LEU A 43 0.86 4.44 17.04
C LEU A 43 1.28 4.14 18.47
N TRP A 44 2.36 3.37 18.60
CA TRP A 44 2.89 2.99 19.91
C TRP A 44 3.28 4.20 20.76
N LEU A 45 4.03 5.15 20.17
CA LEU A 45 4.48 6.34 20.88
C LEU A 45 3.31 7.25 21.28
N SER A 46 2.38 7.52 20.35
CA SER A 46 1.24 8.41 20.61
C SER A 46 0.30 7.85 21.66
N ALA A 47 0.09 6.53 21.68
CA ALA A 47 -0.78 5.87 22.65
C ALA A 47 -0.26 5.88 24.09
N GLN A 48 1.00 6.28 24.33
CA GLN A 48 1.52 6.51 25.68
C GLN A 48 0.94 7.78 26.31
N PHE A 49 0.47 8.73 25.51
CA PHE A 49 0.06 10.06 25.96
C PHE A 49 -1.37 10.44 25.56
N LEU A 50 -1.94 9.74 24.57
CA LEU A 50 -3.21 10.08 23.94
C LEU A 50 -4.16 8.87 23.92
N PRO A 51 -5.48 9.10 23.85
CA PRO A 51 -6.43 8.03 23.61
C PRO A 51 -6.13 7.24 22.35
N MET A 52 -6.41 5.94 22.35
CA MET A 52 -6.11 5.02 21.23
C MET A 52 -6.67 5.52 19.90
N SER A 53 -7.88 6.08 19.90
CA SER A 53 -8.53 6.64 18.70
C SER A 53 -7.72 7.79 18.08
N THR A 54 -7.16 8.67 18.92
CA THR A 54 -6.31 9.78 18.47
C THR A 54 -4.94 9.27 17.98
N ALA A 55 -4.35 8.30 18.70
CA ALA A 55 -3.09 7.69 18.32
C ALA A 55 -3.18 7.00 16.95
N VAL A 56 -4.30 6.34 16.64
CA VAL A 56 -4.56 5.75 15.32
C VAL A 56 -4.59 6.82 14.22
N ILE A 57 -5.26 7.96 14.45
CA ILE A 57 -5.30 9.07 13.47
C ILE A 57 -3.88 9.57 13.18
N LEU A 58 -3.07 9.79 14.22
CA LEU A 58 -1.69 10.24 14.06
C LEU A 58 -0.83 9.21 13.31
N ALA A 59 -1.02 7.93 13.57
CA ALA A 59 -0.32 6.86 12.88
C ALA A 59 -0.69 6.79 11.38
N LEU A 60 -1.98 6.94 11.05
CA LEU A 60 -2.46 7.03 9.68
C LEU A 60 -1.87 8.25 8.97
N LEU A 61 -1.88 9.42 9.63
CA LEU A 61 -1.28 10.65 9.10
C LEU A 61 0.22 10.50 8.84
N ALA A 62 0.97 9.91 9.78
CA ALA A 62 2.40 9.69 9.62
C ALA A 62 2.70 8.80 8.40
N ARG A 63 1.91 7.73 8.19
CA ARG A 63 2.03 6.87 7.00
C ARG A 63 1.70 7.63 5.71
N LEU A 64 0.61 8.42 5.70
CA LEU A 64 0.24 9.27 4.56
C LEU A 64 1.36 10.25 4.19
N LEU A 65 1.94 10.92 5.17
CA LEU A 65 3.06 11.86 4.94
C LEU A 65 4.30 11.12 4.41
N ALA A 66 4.60 9.93 4.93
CA ALA A 66 5.73 9.13 4.49
C ALA A 66 5.59 8.64 3.04
N THR A 67 4.37 8.24 2.63
CA THR A 67 4.10 7.73 1.27
C THR A 67 3.67 8.83 0.28
N GLY A 68 3.29 10.00 0.79
CA GLY A 68 2.70 11.08 -0.01
C GLY A 68 1.32 10.71 -0.56
N ALA A 69 0.58 9.88 0.18
CA ALA A 69 -0.76 9.40 -0.16
C ALA A 69 -0.85 8.64 -1.51
N LEU A 70 0.26 8.10 -2.01
CA LEU A 70 0.34 7.45 -3.32
C LEU A 70 -0.67 6.30 -3.49
N HIS A 71 -0.90 5.53 -2.42
CA HIS A 71 -1.79 4.37 -2.44
C HIS A 71 -3.25 4.80 -2.32
N GLU A 72 -3.49 5.81 -1.53
CA GLU A 72 -4.80 6.40 -1.27
C GLU A 72 -5.31 7.15 -2.52
N ASP A 73 -4.41 7.83 -3.24
CA ASP A 73 -4.69 8.41 -4.56
C ASP A 73 -5.13 7.33 -5.56
N GLY A 74 -4.39 6.21 -5.62
CA GLY A 74 -4.77 5.07 -6.45
C GLY A 74 -6.12 4.45 -6.07
N LEU A 75 -6.45 4.39 -4.78
CA LEU A 75 -7.76 3.92 -4.31
C LEU A 75 -8.88 4.88 -4.74
N ALA A 76 -8.67 6.19 -4.62
CA ALA A 76 -9.61 7.20 -5.07
C ALA A 76 -9.85 7.11 -6.59
N ASP A 77 -8.76 7.04 -7.38
CA ASP A 77 -8.81 6.85 -8.83
C ASP A 77 -9.62 5.58 -9.21
N PHE A 78 -9.40 4.47 -8.47
CA PHE A 78 -10.12 3.22 -8.67
C PHE A 78 -11.62 3.39 -8.38
N CYS A 79 -11.97 3.95 -7.24
CA CYS A 79 -13.37 4.18 -6.87
C CYS A 79 -14.09 5.07 -7.89
N ASP A 80 -13.48 6.17 -8.32
CA ASP A 80 -14.05 7.06 -9.32
C ASP A 80 -14.15 6.38 -10.69
N GLY A 81 -13.14 5.64 -11.09
CA GLY A 81 -13.11 4.92 -12.35
C GLY A 81 -14.25 3.90 -12.46
N PHE A 82 -14.37 3.03 -11.46
CA PHE A 82 -15.39 1.97 -11.47
C PHE A 82 -16.78 2.46 -11.05
N GLY A 83 -16.87 3.51 -10.25
CA GLY A 83 -18.14 4.12 -9.86
C GLY A 83 -18.79 4.95 -10.98
N GLY A 84 -17.96 5.66 -11.79
CA GLY A 84 -18.45 6.56 -12.83
C GLY A 84 -18.25 6.09 -14.27
N GLY A 85 -17.43 5.06 -14.50
CA GLY A 85 -17.12 4.56 -15.85
C GLY A 85 -18.05 3.44 -16.30
N THR A 86 -18.56 3.55 -17.53
CA THR A 86 -19.46 2.56 -18.14
C THR A 86 -18.77 1.70 -19.22
N SER A 87 -17.54 2.04 -19.61
CA SER A 87 -16.71 1.27 -20.51
C SER A 87 -15.27 1.27 -20.03
N ARG A 88 -14.46 0.32 -20.52
CA ARG A 88 -13.03 0.24 -20.19
C ARG A 88 -12.30 1.56 -20.48
N GLU A 89 -12.55 2.15 -21.63
CA GLU A 89 -11.93 3.41 -22.08
C GLU A 89 -12.32 4.56 -21.13
N LYS A 90 -13.60 4.62 -20.73
CA LYS A 90 -14.09 5.64 -19.81
C LYS A 90 -13.50 5.46 -18.41
N ILE A 91 -13.46 4.22 -17.88
CA ILE A 91 -12.80 3.89 -16.59
C ILE A 91 -11.36 4.37 -16.62
N LEU A 92 -10.58 3.96 -17.62
CA LEU A 92 -9.17 4.34 -17.75
C LEU A 92 -8.99 5.85 -17.91
N SER A 93 -9.91 6.54 -18.60
CA SER A 93 -9.90 8.00 -18.73
C SER A 93 -10.10 8.68 -17.38
N ILE A 94 -11.10 8.25 -16.60
CA ILE A 94 -11.38 8.79 -15.25
C ILE A 94 -10.17 8.57 -14.33
N MET A 95 -9.62 7.36 -14.28
CA MET A 95 -8.45 7.04 -13.45
C MET A 95 -7.19 7.84 -13.84
N LYS A 96 -7.14 8.46 -15.02
CA LYS A 96 -6.03 9.31 -15.46
C LYS A 96 -6.25 10.77 -15.09
N ASP A 97 -7.49 11.19 -14.85
CA ASP A 97 -7.82 12.54 -14.43
C ASP A 97 -7.26 12.79 -13.02
N SER A 98 -6.71 13.99 -12.80
CA SER A 98 -6.19 14.40 -11.52
C SER A 98 -7.27 14.93 -10.54
N HIS A 99 -8.51 15.07 -11.00
CA HIS A 99 -9.62 15.53 -10.16
C HIS A 99 -10.24 14.35 -9.43
N ILE A 100 -10.47 14.51 -8.14
CA ILE A 100 -11.19 13.53 -7.35
C ILE A 100 -12.71 13.71 -7.55
N GLY A 101 -13.41 12.60 -7.78
CA GLY A 101 -14.85 12.56 -7.87
C GLY A 101 -15.52 12.13 -6.57
N THR A 102 -16.85 12.06 -6.61
CA THR A 102 -17.67 11.69 -5.43
C THR A 102 -17.37 10.26 -4.95
N TYR A 103 -17.17 9.31 -5.86
CA TYR A 103 -16.89 7.91 -5.49
C TYR A 103 -15.53 7.77 -4.84
N GLY A 104 -14.51 8.52 -5.31
CA GLY A 104 -13.19 8.57 -4.69
C GLY A 104 -13.23 9.13 -3.27
N VAL A 105 -13.98 10.23 -3.06
CA VAL A 105 -14.19 10.81 -1.73
C VAL A 105 -14.87 9.80 -0.80
N LEU A 106 -15.95 9.17 -1.24
CA LEU A 106 -16.67 8.15 -0.44
C LEU A 106 -15.77 6.95 -0.15
N GLY A 107 -15.01 6.46 -1.14
CA GLY A 107 -14.06 5.37 -0.97
C GLY A 107 -13.02 5.67 0.10
N LEU A 108 -12.42 6.86 0.09
CA LEU A 108 -11.46 7.28 1.10
C LEU A 108 -12.08 7.46 2.49
N LEU A 109 -13.29 8.02 2.58
CA LEU A 109 -14.00 8.17 3.86
C LEU A 109 -14.28 6.81 4.51
N PHE A 110 -14.78 5.84 3.74
CA PHE A 110 -15.00 4.48 4.25
C PHE A 110 -13.69 3.79 4.58
N TYR A 111 -12.66 3.90 3.75
CA TYR A 111 -11.34 3.31 3.99
C TYR A 111 -10.75 3.81 5.31
N PHE A 112 -10.63 5.12 5.50
CA PHE A 112 -10.08 5.68 6.73
C PHE A 112 -10.98 5.48 7.93
N GLY A 113 -12.31 5.59 7.76
CA GLY A 113 -13.27 5.37 8.83
C GLY A 113 -13.22 3.92 9.36
N LEU A 114 -13.14 2.93 8.47
CA LEU A 114 -13.00 1.53 8.85
C LEU A 114 -11.65 1.25 9.51
N LEU A 115 -10.53 1.73 8.95
CA LEU A 115 -9.22 1.57 9.56
C LEU A 115 -9.16 2.19 10.95
N TRP A 116 -9.64 3.41 11.09
CA TRP A 116 -9.70 4.09 12.39
C TRP A 116 -10.53 3.33 13.40
N ASN A 117 -11.74 2.91 13.03
CA ASN A 117 -12.63 2.17 13.92
C ASN A 117 -12.00 0.83 14.34
N LEU A 118 -11.60 0.01 13.36
CA LEU A 118 -11.04 -1.33 13.61
C LEU A 118 -9.77 -1.27 14.46
N LEU A 119 -8.80 -0.43 14.10
CA LEU A 119 -7.55 -0.32 14.84
C LEU A 119 -7.75 0.23 16.25
N SER A 120 -8.74 1.13 16.45
CA SER A 120 -9.05 1.70 17.77
C SER A 120 -9.66 0.69 18.74
N THR A 121 -10.26 -0.39 18.22
CA THR A 121 -10.86 -1.46 19.06
C THR A 121 -9.87 -2.56 19.46
N LEU A 122 -8.69 -2.61 18.83
CA LEU A 122 -7.64 -3.58 19.13
C LEU A 122 -6.82 -3.16 20.37
N SER A 123 -6.20 -4.13 21.04
CA SER A 123 -5.14 -3.80 21.98
C SER A 123 -3.97 -3.13 21.25
N LEU A 124 -3.26 -2.21 21.90
CA LEU A 124 -2.13 -1.47 21.31
C LEU A 124 -1.10 -2.40 20.67
N SER A 125 -0.74 -3.48 21.38
CA SER A 125 0.23 -4.47 20.86
C SER A 125 -0.27 -5.12 19.57
N LEU A 126 -1.53 -5.57 19.53
CA LEU A 126 -2.11 -6.21 18.36
C LEU A 126 -2.24 -5.22 17.19
N ALA A 127 -2.66 -3.99 17.45
CA ALA A 127 -2.75 -2.96 16.42
C ALA A 127 -1.39 -2.65 15.79
N CYS A 128 -0.34 -2.48 16.61
CA CYS A 128 1.03 -2.26 16.11
C CYS A 128 1.54 -3.44 15.27
N MET A 129 1.32 -4.68 15.73
CA MET A 129 1.71 -5.88 14.99
C MET A 129 0.94 -6.01 13.68
N ALA A 130 -0.37 -5.75 13.71
CA ALA A 130 -1.22 -5.83 12.52
C ALA A 130 -0.81 -4.82 11.44
N VAL A 131 -0.53 -3.56 11.80
CA VAL A 131 -0.13 -2.56 10.80
C VAL A 131 1.28 -2.80 10.28
N ALA A 132 2.23 -3.23 11.13
CA ALA A 132 3.59 -3.53 10.71
C ALA A 132 3.65 -4.73 9.76
N SER A 133 2.94 -5.82 10.10
CA SER A 133 2.91 -7.04 9.27
C SER A 133 2.03 -6.87 8.04
N GLY A 134 0.87 -6.25 8.19
CA GLY A 134 -0.09 -6.06 7.11
C GLY A 134 0.44 -5.17 5.99
N ASP A 135 1.20 -4.13 6.31
CA ASP A 135 1.75 -3.21 5.30
C ASP A 135 2.80 -3.89 4.41
N ALA A 136 3.66 -4.75 4.96
CA ALA A 136 4.63 -5.51 4.18
C ALA A 136 3.96 -6.62 3.35
N TRP A 137 3.03 -7.37 3.95
CA TRP A 137 2.35 -8.46 3.29
C TRP A 137 1.43 -8.00 2.16
N SER A 138 0.63 -6.95 2.38
CA SER A 138 -0.25 -6.40 1.34
C SER A 138 0.54 -5.91 0.13
N LYS A 139 1.70 -5.29 0.32
CA LYS A 139 2.58 -4.86 -0.76
C LYS A 139 3.15 -6.05 -1.55
N PHE A 140 3.51 -7.16 -0.87
CA PHE A 140 3.90 -8.38 -1.56
C PHE A 140 2.75 -8.93 -2.42
N CYS A 141 1.56 -9.06 -1.84
CA CYS A 141 0.38 -9.55 -2.57
C CYS A 141 0.06 -8.66 -3.76
N SER A 142 -0.03 -7.35 -3.57
CA SER A 142 -0.32 -6.38 -4.65
C SER A 142 0.73 -6.42 -5.76
N ALA A 143 2.00 -6.65 -5.42
CA ALA A 143 3.07 -6.77 -6.40
C ALA A 143 2.89 -7.99 -7.33
N GLN A 144 2.13 -9.01 -6.93
CA GLN A 144 1.87 -10.18 -7.78
C GLN A 144 0.96 -9.88 -8.98
N ILE A 145 0.23 -8.77 -8.96
CA ILE A 145 -0.64 -8.36 -10.09
C ILE A 145 0.16 -8.30 -11.38
N ILE A 146 1.40 -7.78 -11.36
CA ILE A 146 2.26 -7.68 -12.55
C ILE A 146 2.67 -9.05 -13.11
N ASN A 147 2.70 -10.10 -12.28
CA ASN A 147 3.02 -11.45 -12.72
C ASN A 147 1.84 -12.16 -13.37
N ILE A 148 0.61 -11.78 -12.97
CA ILE A 148 -0.63 -12.48 -13.33
C ILE A 148 -1.34 -11.76 -14.49
N LEU A 149 -1.44 -10.42 -14.41
CA LEU A 149 -2.23 -9.63 -15.36
C LEU A 149 -1.34 -8.81 -16.31
N PRO A 150 -1.75 -8.64 -17.57
CA PRO A 150 -1.08 -7.71 -18.47
C PRO A 150 -1.40 -6.27 -18.07
N TYR A 151 -0.46 -5.36 -18.33
CA TYR A 151 -0.69 -3.94 -18.10
C TYR A 151 -1.82 -3.41 -18.99
N ALA A 152 -2.73 -2.65 -18.41
CA ALA A 152 -3.97 -2.24 -19.07
C ALA A 152 -3.78 -1.14 -20.13
N ARG A 153 -2.67 -0.40 -20.12
CA ARG A 153 -2.38 0.75 -21.00
C ARG A 153 -1.07 0.54 -21.77
N LYS A 154 -0.87 1.33 -22.82
CA LYS A 154 0.45 1.49 -23.46
C LYS A 154 1.37 2.30 -22.55
N GLU A 155 2.70 2.13 -22.68
CA GLU A 155 3.69 2.80 -21.84
C GLU A 155 3.56 4.33 -21.89
N GLU A 156 3.32 4.88 -23.07
CA GLU A 156 3.15 6.31 -23.31
C GLU A 156 1.92 6.91 -22.60
N GLU A 157 0.91 6.09 -22.34
CA GLU A 157 -0.35 6.46 -21.68
C GLU A 157 -0.30 6.27 -20.17
N SER A 158 0.73 5.64 -19.63
CA SER A 158 0.92 5.39 -18.21
C SER A 158 1.21 6.69 -17.45
N LYS A 159 0.59 6.91 -16.28
CA LYS A 159 0.92 8.03 -15.37
C LYS A 159 2.42 8.04 -15.00
N ALA A 160 2.98 6.87 -14.73
CA ALA A 160 4.38 6.71 -14.34
C ALA A 160 5.35 6.64 -15.54
N LYS A 161 4.84 6.54 -16.79
CA LYS A 161 5.63 6.30 -18.01
C LYS A 161 6.57 5.08 -17.88
N VAL A 162 6.15 4.10 -17.12
CA VAL A 162 6.89 2.85 -16.85
C VAL A 162 5.91 1.69 -16.89
N ILE A 163 6.28 0.62 -17.60
CA ILE A 163 5.67 -0.70 -17.47
C ILE A 163 6.62 -1.55 -16.62
N TYR A 164 6.10 -2.15 -15.57
CA TYR A 164 6.91 -2.98 -14.69
C TYR A 164 7.18 -4.35 -15.30
N ASP A 165 8.42 -4.81 -15.14
CA ASP A 165 8.82 -6.15 -15.56
C ASP A 165 8.25 -7.19 -14.59
N ARG A 166 7.98 -8.40 -15.09
CA ARG A 166 7.61 -9.54 -14.23
C ARG A 166 8.76 -9.91 -13.30
N MET A 167 8.41 -10.29 -12.09
CA MET A 167 9.40 -10.75 -11.11
C MET A 167 10.04 -12.05 -11.57
N SER A 168 11.36 -12.14 -11.49
CA SER A 168 12.09 -13.41 -11.60
C SER A 168 12.01 -14.17 -10.28
N ILE A 169 12.26 -15.49 -10.31
CA ILE A 169 12.27 -16.31 -9.08
C ILE A 169 13.30 -15.78 -8.06
N SER A 170 14.42 -15.26 -8.55
CA SER A 170 15.48 -14.68 -7.70
C SER A 170 15.09 -13.41 -6.95
N THR A 171 14.08 -12.66 -7.44
CA THR A 171 13.52 -11.48 -6.77
C THR A 171 12.22 -11.80 -6.06
N TRP A 172 11.45 -12.76 -6.59
CA TRP A 172 10.19 -13.19 -5.98
C TRP A 172 10.38 -13.79 -4.58
N LEU A 173 11.38 -14.70 -4.43
CA LEU A 173 11.63 -15.37 -3.16
C LEU A 173 12.04 -14.39 -2.03
N PRO A 174 13.01 -13.47 -2.23
CA PRO A 174 13.29 -12.43 -1.25
C PRO A 174 12.09 -11.53 -0.95
N ALA A 175 11.28 -11.18 -1.96
CA ALA A 175 10.07 -10.37 -1.77
C ALA A 175 9.00 -11.13 -0.95
N PHE A 176 8.81 -12.44 -1.19
CA PHE A 176 7.94 -13.29 -0.39
C PHE A 176 8.38 -13.36 1.07
N ILE A 177 9.67 -13.59 1.30
CA ILE A 177 10.23 -13.60 2.65
C ILE A 177 10.03 -12.24 3.32
N ALA A 178 10.36 -11.16 2.63
CA ALA A 178 10.19 -9.81 3.17
C ALA A 178 8.73 -9.47 3.50
N GLY A 179 7.77 -9.91 2.70
CA GLY A 179 6.34 -9.73 2.97
C GLY A 179 5.82 -10.61 4.11
N GLY A 180 6.19 -11.92 4.09
CA GLY A 180 5.68 -12.91 5.03
C GLY A 180 6.36 -12.93 6.39
N LEU A 181 7.64 -12.55 6.47
CA LEU A 181 8.40 -12.59 7.72
C LEU A 181 7.76 -11.76 8.85
N PRO A 182 7.27 -10.52 8.62
CA PRO A 182 6.59 -9.77 9.67
C PRO A 182 5.31 -10.46 10.16
N MET A 183 4.56 -11.10 9.27
CA MET A 183 3.37 -11.89 9.64
C MET A 183 3.76 -13.03 10.60
N TRP A 184 4.83 -13.75 10.27
CA TRP A 184 5.33 -14.87 11.06
C TRP A 184 5.91 -14.42 12.41
N LEU A 185 6.62 -13.28 12.46
CA LEU A 185 7.27 -12.77 13.66
C LEU A 185 6.29 -12.10 14.62
N PHE A 186 5.35 -11.31 14.10
CA PHE A 186 4.55 -10.39 14.91
C PHE A 186 3.13 -10.86 15.16
N LEU A 187 2.55 -11.68 14.27
CA LEU A 187 1.19 -12.18 14.49
C LEU A 187 1.20 -13.52 15.21
N ASN A 188 0.35 -13.64 16.25
CA ASN A 188 0.05 -14.93 16.85
C ASN A 188 -0.53 -15.87 15.78
N ARG A 189 -0.21 -17.16 15.88
CA ARG A 189 -0.69 -18.22 14.97
C ARG A 189 -2.20 -18.20 14.78
N SER A 190 -2.95 -17.79 15.79
CA SER A 190 -4.41 -17.64 15.74
C SER A 190 -4.89 -16.62 14.69
N TYR A 191 -4.05 -15.71 14.24
CA TYR A 191 -4.39 -14.65 13.27
C TYR A 191 -3.76 -14.88 11.89
N TRP A 192 -3.05 -15.98 11.66
CA TRP A 192 -2.40 -16.24 10.35
C TRP A 192 -3.38 -16.35 9.19
N TRP A 193 -4.64 -16.72 9.45
CA TRP A 193 -5.70 -16.68 8.45
C TRP A 193 -5.90 -15.29 7.83
N ALA A 194 -5.55 -14.20 8.55
CA ALA A 194 -5.61 -12.84 8.02
C ALA A 194 -4.66 -12.63 6.82
N ALA A 195 -3.62 -13.46 6.66
CA ALA A 195 -2.76 -13.44 5.48
C ALA A 195 -3.51 -13.78 4.19
N LEU A 196 -4.64 -14.47 4.28
CA LEU A 196 -5.48 -14.81 3.13
C LEU A 196 -6.33 -13.62 2.63
N ALA A 197 -6.58 -12.61 3.47
CA ALA A 197 -7.43 -11.49 3.10
C ALA A 197 -6.95 -10.72 1.85
N PRO A 198 -5.67 -10.32 1.71
CA PRO A 198 -5.20 -9.68 0.48
C PRO A 198 -5.25 -10.62 -0.74
N VAL A 199 -5.06 -11.94 -0.51
CA VAL A 199 -5.13 -12.93 -1.60
C VAL A 199 -6.56 -13.07 -2.10
N ALA A 200 -7.56 -13.05 -1.20
CA ALA A 200 -8.97 -13.15 -1.58
C ALA A 200 -9.40 -12.00 -2.51
N VAL A 201 -8.82 -10.80 -2.35
CA VAL A 201 -9.10 -9.64 -3.21
C VAL A 201 -8.73 -9.87 -4.68
N PHE A 202 -7.79 -10.79 -4.99
CA PHE A 202 -7.47 -11.14 -6.38
C PHE A 202 -8.58 -11.92 -7.11
N PHE A 203 -9.53 -12.49 -6.37
CA PHE A 203 -10.61 -13.31 -6.91
C PHE A 203 -11.96 -12.58 -6.90
N LEU A 204 -12.00 -11.32 -6.50
CA LEU A 204 -13.15 -10.42 -6.52
C LEU A 204 -13.08 -9.46 -7.71
#